data_55419022118ff9389524e23723ad460e
#
_entry.id   55419022118ff9389524e23723ad460e
#
_cell.length_a   1.000
_cell.length_b   1.000
_cell.length_c   1.000
_cell.angle_alpha   90.00
_cell.angle_beta   90.00
_cell.angle_gamma   90.00
#
_symmetry.space_group_name_H-M   'P 1'
#
loop_
_entity.id
_entity.type
_entity.pdbx_description
1 polymer ?
#
loop_
_entity_poly.entity_id
_entity_poly.type
_entity_poly.pdbx_seq_one_letter_code
_entity_poly.pdbx_strand_id
1 'polypeptide(L)'
;MKNIMLFILALSLLGCDKTEKLTPSVRYDRFYFIVDDTTDAVQHRRFELYEKYGVPVYFNDTIGRIYIKTDVYGDSVFKYETLDMAWGFTSYEKTIYRYVYMTDSIKQMQALDIAESFLEAAGTPLYPFNIFVVTSAEKVDERDASTPYKKGEFIIGYRTLLLTGDWPKNKIPTMPKLLMKGLLKTKIANFPDQLEVFNKVSEKAWYGGIGWTVLTKDAPDGFYTSPIREGWWGEKNHTPEQLLYIRDSIRRIIGPFGFVDGDSKSGGYMTPNNATEDMEAYITEMLRFPPAEFKKLWAMAPLVIIKYDILYDIISNKLGVQL
;
A
#
# COMPACT_ATOMS: atom_id res chain seq x y z
N MET A 1 59.52 34.46 11.21
CA MET A 1 58.47 34.08 10.28
C MET A 1 57.71 32.81 10.69
N LYS A 2 58.34 31.76 11.19
CA LYS A 2 57.68 30.49 11.56
C LYS A 2 56.61 30.64 12.68
N ASN A 3 56.87 31.52 13.68
CA ASN A 3 55.97 31.73 14.80
C ASN A 3 54.71 32.57 14.45
N ILE A 4 54.77 33.40 13.43
CA ILE A 4 53.63 34.20 12.95
C ILE A 4 52.63 33.30 12.18
N MET A 5 53.16 32.33 11.42
CA MET A 5 52.33 31.39 10.68
C MET A 5 51.57 30.45 11.63
N LEU A 6 52.16 30.08 12.77
CA LEU A 6 51.49 29.24 13.79
C LEU A 6 50.39 30.01 14.52
N PHE A 7 50.56 31.33 14.71
CA PHE A 7 49.57 32.19 15.36
C PHE A 7 48.35 32.44 14.47
N ILE A 8 48.54 32.56 13.15
CA ILE A 8 47.45 32.70 12.16
C ILE A 8 46.69 31.40 12.06
N LEU A 9 47.36 30.24 12.08
CA LEU A 9 46.68 28.91 12.06
C LEU A 9 45.88 28.68 13.34
N ALA A 10 46.34 29.15 14.52
CA ALA A 10 45.61 29.02 15.77
C ALA A 10 44.36 29.94 15.86
N LEU A 11 44.41 31.11 15.22
CA LEU A 11 43.24 32.02 15.16
C LEU A 11 42.14 31.50 14.18
N SER A 12 42.50 30.74 13.17
CA SER A 12 41.51 30.15 12.25
C SER A 12 40.71 28.99 12.87
N LEU A 13 41.20 28.43 13.98
CA LEU A 13 40.49 27.36 14.71
C LEU A 13 39.51 27.87 15.78
N LEU A 14 39.48 29.18 16.04
CA LEU A 14 38.58 29.81 17.02
C LEU A 14 37.31 30.41 16.37
N GLY A 15 37.13 30.25 15.08
CA GLY A 15 35.99 30.72 14.36
C GLY A 15 35.03 29.59 14.05
N CYS A 16 33.89 29.61 14.70
CA CYS A 16 32.65 28.89 14.52
C CYS A 16 32.26 27.95 15.67
N ASP A 17 32.01 28.53 16.80
CA ASP A 17 31.16 27.86 17.79
C ASP A 17 29.94 28.73 18.13
N LYS A 18 29.24 29.15 17.07
CA LYS A 18 27.86 29.54 17.17
C LYS A 18 27.07 28.59 16.31
N THR A 19 26.75 27.43 16.85
CA THR A 19 25.58 26.69 16.44
C THR A 19 24.34 27.55 16.79
N GLU A 20 24.12 28.60 15.99
CA GLU A 20 22.78 29.17 15.94
C GLU A 20 21.86 28.03 15.56
N LYS A 21 21.06 27.56 16.51
CA LYS A 21 19.90 26.72 16.21
C LYS A 21 19.07 27.55 15.24
N LEU A 22 19.21 27.25 13.95
CA LEU A 22 18.35 27.80 12.93
C LEU A 22 16.93 27.35 13.29
N THR A 23 16.23 28.20 14.03
CA THR A 23 14.79 28.05 14.17
C THR A 23 14.20 28.43 12.82
N PRO A 24 13.52 27.49 12.14
CA PRO A 24 12.85 27.83 10.89
C PRO A 24 11.98 29.07 11.13
N SER A 25 12.15 30.10 10.29
CA SER A 25 11.37 31.35 10.40
C SER A 25 9.87 31.10 10.13
N VAL A 26 9.53 29.96 9.58
CA VAL A 26 8.17 29.50 9.35
C VAL A 26 8.05 28.09 9.92
N ARG A 27 7.13 27.89 10.84
CA ARG A 27 6.75 26.55 11.29
C ARG A 27 5.95 25.88 10.19
N TYR A 28 6.61 24.99 9.44
CA TYR A 28 5.96 24.08 8.46
C TYR A 28 5.34 22.86 9.13
N ASP A 29 5.36 22.78 10.45
CA ASP A 29 4.88 21.66 11.27
C ASP A 29 3.35 21.59 11.37
N ARG A 30 2.63 22.59 10.83
CA ARG A 30 1.17 22.56 10.78
C ARG A 30 0.68 22.77 9.35
N PHE A 31 0.03 21.73 8.84
CA PHE A 31 -0.76 21.87 7.62
C PHE A 31 -1.96 22.74 7.94
N TYR A 32 -2.06 23.89 7.29
CA TYR A 32 -2.96 24.99 7.60
C TYR A 32 -4.45 24.61 7.65
N PHE A 33 -4.84 23.48 7.06
CA PHE A 33 -6.23 23.05 6.94
C PHE A 33 -6.61 21.87 7.85
N ILE A 34 -5.73 21.43 8.73
CA ILE A 34 -6.04 20.44 9.76
C ILE A 34 -5.98 21.14 11.12
N VAL A 35 -6.92 22.06 11.31
CA VAL A 35 -7.16 22.77 12.56
C VAL A 35 -8.42 22.19 13.18
N ASP A 36 -8.45 22.07 14.49
CA ASP A 36 -9.65 21.60 15.19
C ASP A 36 -10.83 22.58 15.00
N ASP A 37 -11.97 22.03 14.63
CA ASP A 37 -13.24 22.73 14.60
C ASP A 37 -14.34 21.82 15.14
N THR A 38 -14.66 21.99 16.41
CA THR A 38 -15.68 21.19 17.10
C THR A 38 -17.10 21.45 16.61
N THR A 39 -17.32 22.48 15.78
CA THR A 39 -18.63 22.76 15.16
C THR A 39 -18.83 22.00 13.85
N ASP A 40 -17.74 21.54 13.22
CA ASP A 40 -17.74 20.65 12.06
C ASP A 40 -17.24 19.26 12.45
N ALA A 41 -18.14 18.30 12.54
CA ALA A 41 -17.81 16.92 12.96
C ALA A 41 -16.76 16.25 12.06
N VAL A 42 -16.75 16.54 10.75
CA VAL A 42 -15.77 15.98 9.80
C VAL A 42 -14.39 16.61 10.06
N GLN A 43 -14.34 17.92 10.24
CA GLN A 43 -13.08 18.62 10.50
C GLN A 43 -12.49 18.22 11.85
N HIS A 44 -13.33 18.12 12.89
CA HIS A 44 -12.92 17.64 14.20
C HIS A 44 -12.35 16.23 14.12
N ARG A 45 -13.02 15.31 13.43
CA ARG A 45 -12.54 13.93 13.24
C ARG A 45 -11.23 13.84 12.45
N ARG A 46 -11.05 14.67 11.42
CA ARG A 46 -9.77 14.80 10.69
C ARG A 46 -8.64 15.23 11.61
N PHE A 47 -8.91 16.20 12.47
CA PHE A 47 -7.94 16.69 13.44
C PHE A 47 -7.55 15.60 14.44
N GLU A 48 -8.52 14.87 15.02
CA GLU A 48 -8.25 13.74 15.93
C GLU A 48 -7.35 12.69 15.28
N LEU A 49 -7.63 12.30 14.03
CA LEU A 49 -6.81 11.34 13.29
C LEU A 49 -5.39 11.86 13.06
N TYR A 50 -5.25 13.13 12.70
CA TYR A 50 -3.94 13.74 12.52
C TYR A 50 -3.14 13.78 13.82
N GLU A 51 -3.74 14.17 14.94
CA GLU A 51 -3.06 14.17 16.25
C GLU A 51 -2.66 12.74 16.69
N LYS A 52 -3.49 11.74 16.39
CA LYS A 52 -3.25 10.34 16.78
C LYS A 52 -2.17 9.67 15.93
N TYR A 53 -2.19 9.86 14.62
CA TYR A 53 -1.36 9.10 13.68
C TYR A 53 -0.30 9.93 12.94
N GLY A 54 -0.37 11.25 12.99
CA GLY A 54 0.52 12.14 12.25
C GLY A 54 0.27 12.16 10.73
N VAL A 55 -0.82 11.53 10.26
CA VAL A 55 -1.15 11.41 8.85
C VAL A 55 -2.38 12.27 8.54
N PRO A 56 -2.22 13.38 7.78
CA PRO A 56 -3.34 14.24 7.43
C PRO A 56 -4.24 13.58 6.36
N VAL A 57 -5.55 13.76 6.51
CA VAL A 57 -6.57 13.33 5.54
C VAL A 57 -7.18 14.56 4.88
N TYR A 58 -7.18 14.60 3.54
CA TYR A 58 -7.71 15.70 2.75
C TYR A 58 -8.90 15.27 1.90
N PHE A 59 -9.89 16.17 1.76
CA PHE A 59 -11.06 16.01 0.87
C PHE A 59 -11.03 16.93 -0.35
N ASN A 60 -10.02 17.79 -0.44
CA ASN A 60 -9.67 18.57 -1.61
C ASN A 60 -8.15 18.54 -1.78
N ASP A 61 -7.66 19.01 -2.91
CA ASP A 61 -6.23 18.97 -3.23
C ASP A 61 -5.42 20.11 -2.60
N THR A 62 -6.05 21.07 -1.96
CA THR A 62 -5.35 22.19 -1.31
C THR A 62 -4.86 21.78 0.07
N ILE A 63 -3.56 21.69 0.24
CA ILE A 63 -2.90 21.24 1.49
C ILE A 63 -2.34 22.40 2.32
N GLY A 64 -2.19 23.57 1.73
CA GLY A 64 -1.70 24.73 2.44
C GLY A 64 -1.86 26.02 1.64
N ARG A 65 -1.64 27.13 2.31
CA ARG A 65 -1.53 28.45 1.68
C ARG A 65 -0.44 29.27 2.34
N ILE A 66 0.28 30.03 1.52
CA ILE A 66 1.31 30.95 1.97
C ILE A 66 0.84 32.35 1.64
N TYR A 67 0.82 33.25 2.61
CA TYR A 67 0.57 34.65 2.37
C TYR A 67 1.72 35.26 1.54
N ILE A 68 1.40 35.94 0.45
CA ILE A 68 2.36 36.58 -0.43
C ILE A 68 2.43 38.09 -0.16
N LYS A 69 1.28 38.75 -0.20
CA LYS A 69 1.17 40.21 -0.04
C LYS A 69 -0.27 40.65 0.21
N THR A 70 -0.43 41.86 0.58
CA THR A 70 -1.71 42.56 0.48
C THR A 70 -1.78 43.30 -0.84
N ASP A 71 -2.87 43.21 -1.56
CA ASP A 71 -3.06 43.91 -2.82
C ASP A 71 -3.41 45.40 -2.62
N VAL A 72 -3.63 46.10 -3.72
CA VAL A 72 -3.94 47.55 -3.68
C VAL A 72 -5.33 47.88 -3.10
N TYR A 73 -6.19 46.90 -2.97
CA TYR A 73 -7.53 47.00 -2.39
C TYR A 73 -7.57 46.60 -0.90
N GLY A 74 -6.45 46.16 -0.34
CA GLY A 74 -6.35 45.71 1.03
C GLY A 74 -6.60 44.21 1.22
N ASP A 75 -6.79 43.44 0.15
CA ASP A 75 -7.05 42.02 0.19
C ASP A 75 -5.74 41.19 0.29
N SER A 76 -5.77 40.13 1.11
CA SER A 76 -4.64 39.23 1.26
C SER A 76 -4.54 38.30 0.07
N VAL A 77 -3.39 38.29 -0.60
CA VAL A 77 -3.07 37.40 -1.72
C VAL A 77 -2.28 36.21 -1.18
N PHE A 78 -2.78 35.00 -1.46
CA PHE A 78 -2.16 33.75 -1.03
C PHE A 78 -1.67 32.95 -2.25
N LYS A 79 -0.55 32.23 -2.07
CA LYS A 79 -0.17 31.11 -2.93
C LYS A 79 -0.66 29.84 -2.27
N TYR A 80 -1.40 29.04 -3.02
CA TYR A 80 -1.88 27.75 -2.55
C TYR A 80 -0.91 26.65 -2.91
N GLU A 81 -0.72 25.70 -2.00
CA GLU A 81 -0.01 24.46 -2.22
C GLU A 81 -1.03 23.36 -2.46
N THR A 82 -0.86 22.63 -3.56
CA THR A 82 -1.79 21.57 -3.96
C THR A 82 -1.11 20.21 -3.99
N LEU A 83 -1.91 19.17 -3.71
CA LEU A 83 -1.48 17.77 -3.87
C LEU A 83 -1.28 17.46 -5.34
N ASP A 84 -0.11 16.93 -5.66
CA ASP A 84 0.19 16.37 -6.98
C ASP A 84 0.39 14.86 -6.86
N MET A 85 -0.58 14.08 -7.34
CA MET A 85 -0.50 12.62 -7.37
C MET A 85 0.53 12.08 -8.35
N ALA A 86 0.87 12.86 -9.37
CA ALA A 86 1.86 12.52 -10.38
C ALA A 86 3.29 12.88 -9.95
N TRP A 87 3.44 13.57 -8.80
CA TRP A 87 4.75 13.97 -8.34
C TRP A 87 5.67 12.78 -8.08
N GLY A 88 6.84 12.80 -8.70
CA GLY A 88 7.89 11.79 -8.53
C GLY A 88 9.21 12.31 -9.03
N PHE A 89 10.33 11.71 -8.59
CA PHE A 89 11.67 12.15 -8.98
C PHE A 89 12.07 11.79 -10.42
N THR A 90 11.37 10.85 -11.04
CA THR A 90 11.77 10.24 -12.32
C THR A 90 10.72 10.29 -13.42
N SER A 91 9.57 10.92 -13.17
CA SER A 91 8.51 10.99 -14.17
C SER A 91 8.83 12.08 -15.20
N TYR A 92 9.26 11.66 -16.37
CA TYR A 92 9.36 12.52 -17.57
C TYR A 92 8.02 12.74 -18.26
N GLU A 93 6.98 11.98 -17.86
CA GLU A 93 5.64 12.05 -18.44
C GLU A 93 4.76 12.90 -17.55
N LYS A 94 4.13 13.91 -18.12
CA LYS A 94 3.13 14.73 -17.44
C LYS A 94 1.84 13.94 -17.34
N THR A 95 1.72 13.16 -16.28
CA THR A 95 0.45 12.58 -15.89
C THR A 95 -0.35 13.62 -15.15
N ILE A 96 -1.56 13.91 -15.60
CA ILE A 96 -2.49 14.82 -14.93
C ILE A 96 -3.59 13.98 -14.30
N TYR A 97 -3.93 14.28 -13.06
CA TYR A 97 -5.10 13.72 -12.40
C TYR A 97 -6.20 14.77 -12.31
N ARG A 98 -7.43 14.37 -12.66
CA ARG A 98 -8.65 15.17 -12.42
C ARG A 98 -9.41 14.53 -11.29
N TYR A 99 -9.94 15.35 -10.37
CA TYR A 99 -10.64 14.89 -9.18
C TYR A 99 -12.05 15.42 -9.15
N VAL A 100 -12.98 14.58 -8.67
CA VAL A 100 -14.27 15.03 -8.17
C VAL A 100 -14.20 14.96 -6.65
N TYR A 101 -14.20 16.11 -5.98
CA TYR A 101 -14.04 16.17 -4.54
C TYR A 101 -15.24 15.56 -3.81
N MET A 102 -14.97 15.00 -2.64
CA MET A 102 -16.00 14.44 -1.79
C MET A 102 -16.55 15.52 -0.89
N THR A 103 -17.81 15.91 -1.12
CA THR A 103 -18.49 16.96 -0.35
C THR A 103 -19.58 16.41 0.58
N ASP A 104 -19.97 15.14 0.43
CA ASP A 104 -20.96 14.47 1.28
C ASP A 104 -20.32 14.11 2.63
N SER A 105 -20.81 14.72 3.72
CA SER A 105 -20.26 14.52 5.07
C SER A 105 -20.38 13.09 5.58
N ILE A 106 -21.43 12.34 5.19
CA ILE A 106 -21.61 10.93 5.58
C ILE A 106 -20.52 10.09 4.93
N LYS A 107 -20.26 10.31 3.64
CA LYS A 107 -19.19 9.61 2.91
C LYS A 107 -17.80 10.00 3.42
N GLN A 108 -17.61 11.27 3.78
CA GLN A 108 -16.38 11.74 4.40
C GLN A 108 -16.11 11.04 5.72
N MET A 109 -17.12 10.90 6.60
CA MET A 109 -16.98 10.15 7.85
C MET A 109 -16.66 8.67 7.61
N GLN A 110 -17.32 8.01 6.67
CA GLN A 110 -16.99 6.62 6.29
C GLN A 110 -15.56 6.47 5.79
N ALA A 111 -15.07 7.45 5.02
CA ALA A 111 -13.68 7.46 4.56
C ALA A 111 -12.68 7.63 5.71
N LEU A 112 -13.01 8.47 6.70
CA LEU A 112 -12.20 8.63 7.90
C LEU A 112 -12.15 7.35 8.74
N ASP A 113 -13.26 6.61 8.85
CA ASP A 113 -13.29 5.31 9.52
C ASP A 113 -12.42 4.26 8.82
N ILE A 114 -12.43 4.25 7.46
CA ILE A 114 -11.55 3.39 6.67
C ILE A 114 -10.08 3.79 6.88
N ALA A 115 -9.78 5.10 6.84
CA ALA A 115 -8.43 5.61 7.04
C ALA A 115 -7.91 5.26 8.45
N GLU A 116 -8.73 5.41 9.48
CA GLU A 116 -8.37 5.02 10.85
C GLU A 116 -8.11 3.53 10.97
N SER A 117 -9.03 2.69 10.50
CA SER A 117 -8.89 1.24 10.52
C SER A 117 -7.63 0.77 9.78
N PHE A 118 -7.30 1.45 8.67
CA PHE A 118 -6.07 1.20 7.94
C PHE A 118 -4.83 1.61 8.75
N LEU A 119 -4.79 2.82 9.29
CA LEU A 119 -3.64 3.33 10.05
C LEU A 119 -3.39 2.50 11.32
N GLU A 120 -4.46 2.08 12.00
CA GLU A 120 -4.38 1.20 13.16
C GLU A 120 -3.78 -0.17 12.81
N ALA A 121 -4.23 -0.78 11.71
CA ALA A 121 -3.76 -2.10 11.28
C ALA A 121 -2.35 -2.07 10.64
N ALA A 122 -2.00 -1.00 9.93
CA ALA A 122 -0.79 -0.91 9.13
C ALA A 122 0.47 -0.64 9.95
N GLY A 123 0.35 0.13 11.03
CA GLY A 123 1.49 0.61 11.80
C GLY A 123 2.34 1.66 11.05
N THR A 124 3.16 2.39 11.80
CA THR A 124 3.96 3.53 11.31
C THR A 124 4.79 3.24 10.03
N PRO A 125 5.40 2.05 9.84
CA PRO A 125 6.22 1.81 8.64
C PRO A 125 5.45 1.87 7.32
N LEU A 126 4.12 1.65 7.34
CA LEU A 126 3.27 1.70 6.17
C LEU A 126 2.50 3.02 6.02
N TYR A 127 2.66 3.97 6.93
CA TYR A 127 1.95 5.25 6.83
C TYR A 127 2.34 6.00 5.57
N PRO A 128 1.37 6.46 4.76
CA PRO A 128 1.62 7.44 3.72
C PRO A 128 1.89 8.82 4.36
N PHE A 129 2.48 9.75 3.62
CA PHE A 129 2.62 11.12 4.10
C PHE A 129 1.28 11.82 4.29
N ASN A 130 0.32 11.48 3.45
CA ASN A 130 -1.05 11.94 3.56
C ASN A 130 -2.02 10.97 2.87
N ILE A 131 -3.30 11.07 3.23
CA ILE A 131 -4.40 10.38 2.58
C ILE A 131 -5.27 11.43 1.91
N PHE A 132 -5.55 11.24 0.62
CA PHE A 132 -6.42 12.11 -0.15
C PHE A 132 -7.68 11.34 -0.57
N VAL A 133 -8.84 11.85 -0.17
CA VAL A 133 -10.12 11.19 -0.40
C VAL A 133 -10.96 12.00 -1.38
N VAL A 134 -11.39 11.35 -2.45
CA VAL A 134 -12.20 11.96 -3.52
C VAL A 134 -13.38 11.07 -3.88
N THR A 135 -14.40 11.62 -4.49
CA THR A 135 -15.51 10.83 -5.04
C THR A 135 -15.04 10.00 -6.22
N SER A 136 -14.25 10.59 -7.11
CA SER A 136 -13.60 9.88 -8.22
C SER A 136 -12.33 10.60 -8.65
N ALA A 137 -11.40 9.82 -9.22
CA ALA A 137 -10.19 10.33 -9.84
C ALA A 137 -10.10 9.80 -11.27
N GLU A 138 -9.57 10.61 -12.15
CA GLU A 138 -9.29 10.26 -13.54
C GLU A 138 -7.82 10.59 -13.85
N LYS A 139 -7.08 9.62 -14.35
CA LYS A 139 -5.74 9.84 -14.87
C LYS A 139 -5.86 10.24 -16.34
N VAL A 140 -5.36 11.39 -16.69
CA VAL A 140 -5.29 11.87 -18.07
C VAL A 140 -3.86 11.78 -18.52
N ASP A 141 -3.58 10.93 -19.49
CA ASP A 141 -2.29 10.87 -20.15
C ASP A 141 -2.26 11.93 -21.27
N GLU A 142 -1.24 12.78 -21.31
CA GLU A 142 -1.14 13.82 -22.36
C GLU A 142 -1.08 13.22 -23.77
N ARG A 143 -0.66 11.97 -23.91
CA ARG A 143 -0.54 11.27 -25.20
C ARG A 143 -1.79 10.50 -25.60
N ASP A 144 -2.62 10.13 -24.65
CA ASP A 144 -3.84 9.35 -24.89
C ASP A 144 -4.99 9.90 -24.07
N ALA A 145 -5.56 11.02 -24.51
CA ALA A 145 -6.68 11.71 -23.87
C ALA A 145 -7.99 10.89 -23.85
N SER A 146 -8.01 9.69 -24.45
CA SER A 146 -9.21 8.87 -24.65
C SER A 146 -9.38 7.75 -23.62
N THR A 147 -8.38 7.47 -22.78
CA THR A 147 -8.47 6.38 -21.81
C THR A 147 -8.79 6.90 -20.41
N PRO A 148 -10.07 7.02 -20.01
CA PRO A 148 -10.41 7.34 -18.65
C PRO A 148 -9.89 6.23 -17.74
N TYR A 149 -9.14 6.60 -16.71
CA TYR A 149 -8.67 5.66 -15.70
C TYR A 149 -9.89 4.99 -15.05
N LYS A 150 -9.96 3.68 -15.15
CA LYS A 150 -11.03 2.93 -14.49
C LYS A 150 -11.01 3.28 -13.02
N LYS A 151 -12.16 3.64 -12.45
CA LYS A 151 -12.35 3.91 -11.03
C LYS A 151 -11.64 2.82 -10.23
N GLY A 152 -10.47 3.14 -9.68
CA GLY A 152 -9.78 2.28 -8.74
C GLY A 152 -10.32 2.56 -7.35
N GLU A 153 -10.27 1.56 -6.47
CA GLU A 153 -10.67 1.74 -5.07
C GLU A 153 -9.65 2.63 -4.33
N PHE A 154 -8.39 2.62 -4.79
CA PHE A 154 -7.31 3.47 -4.29
C PHE A 154 -6.17 3.56 -5.31
N ILE A 155 -5.37 4.62 -5.17
CA ILE A 155 -4.16 4.83 -5.96
C ILE A 155 -3.02 5.15 -5.00
N ILE A 156 -1.90 4.44 -5.14
CA ILE A 156 -0.70 4.69 -4.35
C ILE A 156 0.21 5.60 -5.16
N GLY A 157 0.32 6.86 -4.75
CA GLY A 157 1.31 7.80 -5.24
C GLY A 157 2.60 7.72 -4.42
N TYR A 158 3.59 8.51 -4.79
CA TYR A 158 4.87 8.53 -4.09
C TYR A 158 4.73 8.96 -2.61
N ARG A 159 3.89 9.95 -2.34
CA ARG A 159 3.64 10.51 -1.01
C ARG A 159 2.20 10.34 -0.54
N THR A 160 1.27 10.21 -1.47
CA THR A 160 -0.16 10.30 -1.22
C THR A 160 -0.83 8.96 -1.47
N LEU A 161 -1.60 8.49 -0.51
CA LEU A 161 -2.58 7.43 -0.71
C LEU A 161 -3.91 8.08 -1.10
N LEU A 162 -4.32 7.92 -2.36
CA LEU A 162 -5.61 8.43 -2.81
C LEU A 162 -6.67 7.34 -2.67
N LEU A 163 -7.76 7.67 -2.00
CA LEU A 163 -8.95 6.84 -1.85
C LEU A 163 -10.08 7.42 -2.71
N THR A 164 -10.69 6.59 -3.56
CA THR A 164 -11.88 6.99 -4.32
C THR A 164 -13.14 6.56 -3.57
N GLY A 165 -14.15 7.40 -3.52
CA GLY A 165 -15.41 7.14 -2.82
C GLY A 165 -16.32 6.13 -3.51
N ASP A 166 -17.52 5.96 -2.95
CA ASP A 166 -18.55 4.98 -3.34
C ASP A 166 -18.14 3.52 -3.13
N TRP A 167 -17.62 3.23 -1.94
CA TRP A 167 -17.33 1.85 -1.55
C TRP A 167 -18.61 1.07 -1.25
N PRO A 168 -18.81 -0.09 -1.89
CA PRO A 168 -19.89 -0.98 -1.49
C PRO A 168 -19.75 -1.40 -0.03
N LYS A 169 -20.85 -1.42 0.72
CA LYS A 169 -20.84 -1.72 2.17
C LYS A 169 -20.11 -3.01 2.53
N ASN A 170 -20.18 -4.02 1.67
CA ASN A 170 -19.50 -5.30 1.86
C ASN A 170 -17.96 -5.22 1.65
N LYS A 171 -17.44 -4.17 1.01
CA LYS A 171 -15.99 -3.97 0.82
C LYS A 171 -15.33 -3.14 1.92
N ILE A 172 -16.08 -2.30 2.62
CA ILE A 172 -15.55 -1.43 3.67
C ILE A 172 -14.70 -2.21 4.70
N PRO A 173 -15.14 -3.36 5.24
CA PRO A 173 -14.36 -4.12 6.23
C PRO A 173 -13.05 -4.71 5.68
N THR A 174 -12.93 -4.85 4.36
CA THR A 174 -11.75 -5.43 3.70
C THR A 174 -10.76 -4.37 3.19
N MET A 175 -11.19 -3.11 3.13
CA MET A 175 -10.37 -2.01 2.61
C MET A 175 -9.01 -1.86 3.32
N PRO A 176 -8.92 -1.90 4.66
CA PRO A 176 -7.62 -1.78 5.33
C PRO A 176 -6.61 -2.81 4.86
N LYS A 177 -7.00 -4.07 4.72
CA LYS A 177 -6.12 -5.14 4.23
C LYS A 177 -5.75 -4.96 2.75
N LEU A 178 -6.66 -4.46 1.93
CA LEU A 178 -6.38 -4.15 0.53
C LEU A 178 -5.35 -3.01 0.39
N LEU A 179 -5.49 -1.96 1.20
CA LEU A 179 -4.54 -0.85 1.27
C LEU A 179 -3.16 -1.32 1.74
N MET A 180 -3.11 -2.12 2.81
CA MET A 180 -1.87 -2.72 3.30
C MET A 180 -1.20 -3.57 2.23
N LYS A 181 -1.95 -4.45 1.55
CA LYS A 181 -1.45 -5.27 0.44
C LYS A 181 -0.80 -4.41 -0.65
N GLY A 182 -1.49 -3.36 -1.09
CA GLY A 182 -0.98 -2.45 -2.12
C GLY A 182 0.31 -1.75 -1.71
N LEU A 183 0.36 -1.22 -0.49
CA LEU A 183 1.54 -0.55 0.05
C LEU A 183 2.70 -1.52 0.27
N LEU A 184 2.45 -2.71 0.81
CA LEU A 184 3.47 -3.75 0.95
C LEU A 184 4.05 -4.13 -0.40
N LYS A 185 3.22 -4.37 -1.42
CA LYS A 185 3.70 -4.64 -2.79
C LYS A 185 4.66 -3.57 -3.28
N THR A 186 4.30 -2.29 -3.10
CA THR A 186 5.14 -1.16 -3.53
C THR A 186 6.45 -1.10 -2.74
N LYS A 187 6.42 -1.31 -1.43
CA LYS A 187 7.63 -1.26 -0.58
C LYS A 187 8.55 -2.47 -0.78
N ILE A 188 7.98 -3.66 -0.95
CA ILE A 188 8.73 -4.90 -1.22
C ILE A 188 9.49 -4.82 -2.54
N ALA A 189 8.97 -4.10 -3.53
CA ALA A 189 9.66 -3.88 -4.82
C ALA A 189 11.03 -3.19 -4.67
N ASN A 190 11.31 -2.55 -3.53
CA ASN A 190 12.62 -1.95 -3.23
C ASN A 190 13.68 -2.98 -2.77
N PHE A 191 13.33 -4.26 -2.72
CA PHE A 191 14.22 -5.36 -2.34
C PHE A 191 14.40 -6.37 -3.49
N PRO A 192 14.97 -5.94 -4.65
CA PRO A 192 15.02 -6.78 -5.84
C PRO A 192 15.82 -8.06 -5.65
N ASP A 193 16.92 -8.05 -4.87
CA ASP A 193 17.75 -9.22 -4.64
C ASP A 193 16.98 -10.33 -3.89
N GLN A 194 16.22 -9.94 -2.86
CA GLN A 194 15.39 -10.90 -2.10
C GLN A 194 14.22 -11.41 -2.94
N LEU A 195 13.63 -10.53 -3.77
CA LEU A 195 12.58 -10.94 -4.71
C LEU A 195 13.10 -11.91 -5.76
N GLU A 196 14.35 -11.74 -6.21
CA GLU A 196 14.97 -12.71 -7.11
C GLU A 196 15.10 -14.10 -6.44
N VAL A 197 15.48 -14.14 -5.16
CA VAL A 197 15.52 -15.40 -4.38
C VAL A 197 14.12 -16.00 -4.25
N PHE A 198 13.11 -15.20 -3.89
CA PHE A 198 11.71 -15.63 -3.82
C PHE A 198 11.24 -16.23 -5.16
N ASN A 199 11.55 -15.57 -6.27
CA ASN A 199 11.14 -15.99 -7.61
C ASN A 199 11.79 -17.29 -8.06
N LYS A 200 12.97 -17.61 -7.55
CA LYS A 200 13.71 -18.85 -7.88
C LYS A 200 13.26 -20.09 -7.08
N VAL A 201 12.46 -19.92 -6.04
CA VAL A 201 11.98 -21.06 -5.22
C VAL A 201 11.02 -21.94 -6.02
N SER A 202 10.13 -21.35 -6.82
CA SER A 202 9.30 -22.10 -7.77
C SER A 202 9.97 -22.11 -9.14
N GLU A 203 9.86 -23.24 -9.85
CA GLU A 203 10.42 -23.32 -11.20
C GLU A 203 9.71 -22.35 -12.15
N LYS A 204 10.49 -21.69 -13.00
CA LYS A 204 9.97 -20.74 -13.98
C LYS A 204 8.92 -21.37 -14.89
N ALA A 205 9.05 -22.65 -15.21
CA ALA A 205 8.13 -23.39 -16.06
C ALA A 205 6.75 -23.61 -15.41
N TRP A 206 6.59 -23.39 -14.11
CA TRP A 206 5.32 -23.56 -13.40
C TRP A 206 4.43 -22.30 -13.44
N TYR A 207 4.97 -21.17 -13.88
CA TYR A 207 4.19 -19.94 -14.09
C TYR A 207 3.54 -19.93 -15.49
N GLY A 208 2.61 -19.01 -15.71
CA GLY A 208 2.03 -18.76 -17.02
C GLY A 208 0.58 -19.23 -17.18
N GLY A 209 -0.16 -19.38 -16.07
CA GLY A 209 -1.56 -19.77 -16.14
C GLY A 209 -1.74 -21.23 -16.58
N ILE A 210 -0.90 -22.11 -16.10
CA ILE A 210 -0.95 -23.55 -16.40
C ILE A 210 -2.01 -24.20 -15.52
N GLY A 211 -2.92 -24.99 -16.10
CA GLY A 211 -3.89 -25.75 -15.31
C GLY A 211 -3.22 -26.73 -14.35
N TRP A 212 -3.71 -26.79 -13.09
CA TRP A 212 -3.15 -27.71 -12.09
C TRP A 212 -3.13 -29.16 -12.53
N THR A 213 -4.14 -29.58 -13.30
CA THR A 213 -4.21 -30.93 -13.85
C THR A 213 -3.08 -31.27 -14.82
N VAL A 214 -2.50 -30.25 -15.47
CA VAL A 214 -1.35 -30.41 -16.38
C VAL A 214 -0.06 -30.59 -15.59
N LEU A 215 0.14 -29.78 -14.56
CA LEU A 215 1.34 -29.86 -13.70
C LEU A 215 1.38 -31.15 -12.89
N THR A 216 0.23 -31.66 -12.51
CA THR A 216 0.10 -32.77 -11.60
C THR A 216 -0.25 -34.09 -12.31
N LYS A 217 -0.17 -34.13 -13.67
CA LYS A 217 -0.54 -35.28 -14.48
C LYS A 217 0.17 -36.60 -14.09
N ASP A 218 1.37 -36.49 -13.54
CA ASP A 218 2.19 -37.63 -13.11
C ASP A 218 2.06 -37.90 -11.60
N ALA A 219 1.16 -37.22 -10.90
CA ALA A 219 0.90 -37.47 -9.49
C ALA A 219 0.14 -38.80 -9.29
N PRO A 220 0.33 -39.51 -8.16
CA PRO A 220 -0.33 -40.78 -7.88
C PRO A 220 -1.85 -40.69 -8.01
N ASP A 221 -2.47 -41.78 -8.45
CA ASP A 221 -3.91 -41.94 -8.51
C ASP A 221 -4.55 -41.59 -7.17
N GLY A 222 -5.57 -40.71 -7.19
CA GLY A 222 -6.22 -40.20 -6.00
C GLY A 222 -5.81 -38.79 -5.58
N PHE A 223 -4.72 -38.25 -6.13
CA PHE A 223 -4.28 -36.86 -5.88
C PHE A 223 -5.27 -35.83 -6.44
N TYR A 224 -6.02 -36.24 -7.49
CA TYR A 224 -7.00 -35.40 -8.20
C TYR A 224 -8.46 -35.64 -7.84
N THR A 225 -8.71 -36.67 -7.07
CA THR A 225 -10.09 -37.05 -6.84
C THR A 225 -10.74 -36.11 -5.87
N SER A 226 -11.56 -35.35 -6.35
CA SER A 226 -12.75 -34.78 -5.83
C SER A 226 -12.84 -33.26 -5.70
N PRO A 227 -11.91 -32.45 -5.10
CA PRO A 227 -12.25 -31.02 -4.93
C PRO A 227 -12.28 -30.23 -6.24
N ILE A 228 -11.43 -30.62 -7.22
CA ILE A 228 -11.42 -29.95 -8.54
C ILE A 228 -12.56 -30.44 -9.40
N ARG A 229 -12.99 -31.71 -9.24
CA ARG A 229 -14.03 -32.36 -10.03
C ARG A 229 -15.44 -32.12 -9.52
N GLU A 230 -15.62 -31.97 -8.20
CA GLU A 230 -16.92 -31.93 -7.53
C GLU A 230 -17.48 -30.53 -7.32
N GLY A 231 -17.14 -29.55 -8.17
CA GLY A 231 -17.81 -28.26 -8.12
C GLY A 231 -17.23 -27.29 -7.10
N TRP A 232 -15.99 -27.49 -6.67
CA TRP A 232 -15.26 -26.53 -5.83
C TRP A 232 -15.47 -25.06 -6.26
N TRP A 233 -15.59 -24.84 -7.55
CA TRP A 233 -15.70 -23.53 -8.13
C TRP A 233 -17.14 -23.09 -8.46
N GLY A 234 -18.11 -23.97 -8.34
CA GLY A 234 -19.47 -23.72 -8.81
C GLY A 234 -20.56 -23.66 -7.76
N GLU A 235 -20.37 -24.28 -6.59
CA GLU A 235 -21.41 -24.34 -5.58
C GLU A 235 -21.30 -23.18 -4.57
N LYS A 236 -22.37 -22.38 -4.52
CA LYS A 236 -22.45 -21.20 -3.64
C LYS A 236 -22.72 -21.51 -2.16
N ASN A 237 -22.98 -22.78 -1.78
CA ASN A 237 -23.46 -23.16 -0.45
C ASN A 237 -22.64 -24.32 0.15
N HIS A 238 -21.35 -24.10 0.42
CA HIS A 238 -20.55 -25.08 1.17
C HIS A 238 -20.72 -24.91 2.67
N THR A 239 -20.81 -26.04 3.40
CA THR A 239 -20.70 -26.01 4.87
C THR A 239 -19.28 -25.61 5.30
N PRO A 240 -19.09 -25.12 6.55
CA PRO A 240 -17.75 -24.80 7.07
C PRO A 240 -16.78 -25.99 6.97
N GLU A 241 -17.24 -27.23 7.21
CA GLU A 241 -16.44 -28.44 7.11
C GLU A 241 -16.03 -28.74 5.66
N GLN A 242 -16.94 -28.56 4.70
CA GLN A 242 -16.62 -28.70 3.27
C GLN A 242 -15.59 -27.66 2.83
N LEU A 243 -15.71 -26.41 3.29
CA LEU A 243 -14.72 -25.35 3.00
C LEU A 243 -13.34 -25.67 3.58
N LEU A 244 -13.26 -26.25 4.78
CA LEU A 244 -11.99 -26.69 5.36
C LEU A 244 -11.37 -27.81 4.53
N TYR A 245 -12.14 -28.84 4.18
CA TYR A 245 -11.67 -29.95 3.34
C TYR A 245 -11.17 -29.48 1.99
N ILE A 246 -11.91 -28.58 1.35
CA ILE A 246 -11.53 -27.97 0.06
C ILE A 246 -10.20 -27.24 0.20
N ARG A 247 -10.03 -26.40 1.21
CA ARG A 247 -8.79 -25.64 1.44
C ARG A 247 -7.58 -26.54 1.70
N ASP A 248 -7.74 -27.60 2.48
CA ASP A 248 -6.67 -28.55 2.75
C ASP A 248 -6.28 -29.32 1.49
N SER A 249 -7.24 -29.69 0.66
CA SER A 249 -7.01 -30.32 -0.62
C SER A 249 -6.25 -29.41 -1.58
N ILE A 250 -6.60 -28.11 -1.62
CA ILE A 250 -5.87 -27.11 -2.41
C ILE A 250 -4.41 -27.06 -1.98
N ARG A 251 -4.16 -26.90 -0.69
CA ARG A 251 -2.79 -26.80 -0.16
C ARG A 251 -1.93 -27.99 -0.53
N ARG A 252 -2.52 -29.18 -0.56
CA ARG A 252 -1.82 -30.41 -1.01
C ARG A 252 -1.50 -30.40 -2.49
N ILE A 253 -2.34 -29.76 -3.32
CA ILE A 253 -2.15 -29.71 -4.77
C ILE A 253 -1.13 -28.62 -5.15
N ILE A 254 -1.27 -27.41 -4.63
CA ILE A 254 -0.48 -26.25 -5.06
C ILE A 254 0.80 -26.04 -4.22
N GLY A 255 0.76 -26.48 -2.96
CA GLY A 255 1.88 -26.30 -2.02
C GLY A 255 3.20 -26.93 -2.47
N PRO A 256 3.22 -28.14 -3.08
CA PRO A 256 4.45 -28.75 -3.60
C PRO A 256 5.16 -27.90 -4.65
N PHE A 257 4.44 -27.02 -5.36
CA PHE A 257 5.00 -26.09 -6.35
C PHE A 257 5.41 -24.75 -5.73
N GLY A 258 5.20 -24.56 -4.43
CA GLY A 258 5.52 -23.33 -3.74
C GLY A 258 4.50 -22.20 -3.99
N PHE A 259 3.23 -22.53 -4.25
CA PHE A 259 2.15 -21.56 -4.43
C PHE A 259 1.16 -21.64 -3.27
N VAL A 260 0.59 -20.49 -2.91
CA VAL A 260 -0.47 -20.36 -1.88
C VAL A 260 -1.84 -20.10 -2.49
N ASP A 261 -1.88 -19.64 -3.73
CA ASP A 261 -3.09 -19.43 -4.52
C ASP A 261 -2.76 -19.56 -6.02
N GLY A 262 -3.78 -19.60 -6.84
CA GLY A 262 -3.65 -19.63 -8.29
C GLY A 262 -3.91 -18.28 -8.95
N ASP A 263 -4.04 -18.29 -10.28
CA ASP A 263 -4.36 -17.10 -11.06
C ASP A 263 -5.74 -16.52 -10.68
N SER A 264 -5.76 -15.24 -10.32
CA SER A 264 -6.96 -14.53 -9.89
C SER A 264 -8.03 -14.44 -10.99
N LYS A 265 -7.62 -14.40 -12.27
CA LYS A 265 -8.55 -14.30 -13.41
C LYS A 265 -9.27 -15.62 -13.69
N SER A 266 -8.61 -16.74 -13.46
CA SER A 266 -9.21 -18.06 -13.57
C SER A 266 -9.97 -18.46 -12.30
N GLY A 267 -9.96 -17.65 -11.24
CA GLY A 267 -10.50 -18.01 -9.94
C GLY A 267 -9.64 -19.07 -9.24
N GLY A 268 -8.35 -19.18 -9.55
CA GLY A 268 -7.41 -20.11 -8.93
C GLY A 268 -7.29 -21.47 -9.64
N TYR A 269 -7.95 -21.67 -10.78
CA TYR A 269 -7.85 -22.93 -11.57
C TYR A 269 -6.51 -23.18 -12.22
N MET A 270 -5.71 -22.13 -12.35
CA MET A 270 -4.42 -22.15 -13.02
C MET A 270 -3.35 -21.61 -12.08
N THR A 271 -2.10 -21.91 -12.39
CA THR A 271 -0.96 -21.32 -11.67
C THR A 271 -0.92 -19.81 -11.82
N PRO A 272 -0.28 -19.07 -10.91
CA PRO A 272 -0.01 -17.64 -11.10
C PRO A 272 0.64 -17.37 -12.46
N ASN A 273 0.23 -16.30 -13.14
CA ASN A 273 0.80 -15.95 -14.45
C ASN A 273 2.27 -15.54 -14.35
N ASN A 274 2.67 -15.00 -13.23
CA ASN A 274 4.02 -14.52 -12.98
C ASN A 274 4.32 -14.43 -11.47
N ALA A 275 5.59 -14.20 -11.17
CA ALA A 275 6.07 -14.09 -9.79
C ALA A 275 5.47 -12.89 -9.01
N THR A 276 5.04 -11.83 -9.69
CA THR A 276 4.38 -10.70 -9.02
C THR A 276 3.00 -11.10 -8.50
N GLU A 277 2.21 -11.83 -9.30
CA GLU A 277 0.90 -12.34 -8.88
C GLU A 277 1.04 -13.34 -7.73
N ASP A 278 2.03 -14.21 -7.80
CA ASP A 278 2.39 -15.15 -6.74
C ASP A 278 2.76 -14.41 -5.43
N MET A 279 3.64 -13.42 -5.49
CA MET A 279 3.99 -12.59 -4.34
C MET A 279 2.74 -11.89 -3.73
N GLU A 280 1.85 -11.38 -4.57
CA GLU A 280 0.60 -10.77 -4.09
C GLU A 280 -0.31 -11.76 -3.37
N ALA A 281 -0.35 -13.01 -3.81
CA ALA A 281 -1.07 -14.08 -3.14
C ALA A 281 -0.48 -14.36 -1.75
N TYR A 282 0.87 -14.41 -1.66
CA TYR A 282 1.55 -14.54 -0.36
C TYR A 282 1.24 -13.39 0.58
N ILE A 283 1.34 -12.15 0.14
CA ILE A 283 1.00 -10.99 0.97
C ILE A 283 -0.45 -11.10 1.48
N THR A 284 -1.37 -11.53 0.62
CA THR A 284 -2.78 -11.70 1.00
C THR A 284 -2.95 -12.75 2.10
N GLU A 285 -2.30 -13.91 1.98
CA GLU A 285 -2.36 -14.98 2.99
C GLU A 285 -1.63 -14.58 4.28
N MET A 286 -0.50 -13.87 4.19
CA MET A 286 0.24 -13.35 5.36
C MET A 286 -0.56 -12.31 6.15
N LEU A 287 -1.34 -11.46 5.49
CA LEU A 287 -2.25 -10.53 6.15
C LEU A 287 -3.52 -11.21 6.71
N ARG A 288 -3.77 -12.44 6.32
CA ARG A 288 -4.93 -13.21 6.75
C ARG A 288 -4.65 -14.05 7.99
N PHE A 289 -3.48 -14.66 8.07
CA PHE A 289 -3.10 -15.61 9.10
C PHE A 289 -1.87 -15.12 9.87
N PRO A 290 -1.90 -15.15 11.21
CA PRO A 290 -0.69 -14.93 12.01
C PRO A 290 0.44 -15.89 11.62
N PRO A 291 1.72 -15.51 11.82
CA PRO A 291 2.88 -16.30 11.40
C PRO A 291 2.86 -17.79 11.83
N ALA A 292 2.48 -18.05 13.06
CA ALA A 292 2.43 -19.42 13.60
C ALA A 292 1.32 -20.23 12.91
N GLU A 293 0.17 -19.61 12.64
CA GLU A 293 -0.94 -20.27 11.97
C GLU A 293 -0.62 -20.54 10.50
N PHE A 294 -0.05 -19.56 9.79
CA PHE A 294 0.41 -19.77 8.41
C PHE A 294 1.36 -20.95 8.31
N LYS A 295 2.40 -21.00 9.14
CA LYS A 295 3.38 -22.09 9.14
C LYS A 295 2.74 -23.45 9.47
N LYS A 296 1.77 -23.49 10.37
CA LYS A 296 1.00 -24.71 10.67
C LYS A 296 0.18 -25.18 9.47
N LEU A 297 -0.51 -24.24 8.79
CA LEU A 297 -1.36 -24.55 7.63
C LEU A 297 -0.56 -25.09 6.44
N TRP A 298 0.68 -24.65 6.27
CA TRP A 298 1.55 -24.99 5.14
C TRP A 298 2.71 -25.92 5.53
N ALA A 299 2.67 -26.55 6.70
CA ALA A 299 3.76 -27.37 7.21
C ALA A 299 4.20 -28.50 6.25
N MET A 300 3.29 -29.01 5.41
CA MET A 300 3.57 -30.08 4.43
C MET A 300 4.09 -29.53 3.08
N ALA A 301 4.29 -28.22 2.94
CA ALA A 301 4.70 -27.56 1.71
C ALA A 301 6.01 -26.76 1.92
N PRO A 302 7.19 -27.42 1.90
CA PRO A 302 8.47 -26.77 2.21
C PRO A 302 8.77 -25.53 1.36
N LEU A 303 8.45 -25.56 0.06
CA LEU A 303 8.67 -24.43 -0.84
C LEU A 303 7.82 -23.22 -0.46
N VAL A 304 6.61 -23.46 0.05
CA VAL A 304 5.75 -22.38 0.57
C VAL A 304 6.38 -21.74 1.80
N ILE A 305 6.92 -22.55 2.72
CA ILE A 305 7.57 -22.02 3.93
C ILE A 305 8.82 -21.21 3.57
N ILE A 306 9.63 -21.67 2.63
CA ILE A 306 10.81 -20.92 2.15
C ILE A 306 10.41 -19.54 1.60
N LYS A 307 9.43 -19.49 0.73
CA LYS A 307 8.92 -18.23 0.18
C LYS A 307 8.34 -17.32 1.25
N TYR A 308 7.57 -17.90 2.18
CA TYR A 308 7.04 -17.17 3.32
C TYR A 308 8.14 -16.52 4.14
N ASP A 309 9.20 -17.28 4.49
CA ASP A 309 10.29 -16.77 5.33
C ASP A 309 11.07 -15.63 4.63
N ILE A 310 11.23 -15.69 3.30
CA ILE A 310 11.83 -14.59 2.52
C ILE A 310 10.98 -13.32 2.62
N LEU A 311 9.67 -13.42 2.39
CA LEU A 311 8.78 -12.26 2.47
C LEU A 311 8.61 -11.77 3.91
N TYR A 312 8.58 -12.67 4.87
CA TYR A 312 8.52 -12.32 6.30
C TYR A 312 9.75 -11.52 6.72
N ASP A 313 10.95 -11.89 6.27
CA ASP A 313 12.17 -11.14 6.52
C ASP A 313 12.07 -9.71 5.96
N ILE A 314 11.57 -9.56 4.72
CA ILE A 314 11.38 -8.23 4.14
C ILE A 314 10.34 -7.43 4.94
N ILE A 315 9.17 -8.00 5.19
CA ILE A 315 8.02 -7.28 5.76
C ILE A 315 8.26 -6.96 7.24
N SER A 316 8.67 -7.96 8.03
CA SER A 316 8.76 -7.80 9.47
C SER A 316 10.12 -7.28 9.93
N ASN A 317 11.24 -7.80 9.38
CA ASN A 317 12.56 -7.43 9.84
C ASN A 317 13.10 -6.16 9.17
N LYS A 318 12.88 -5.99 7.85
CA LYS A 318 13.44 -4.85 7.11
C LYS A 318 12.48 -3.66 7.04
N LEU A 319 11.19 -3.91 6.83
CA LEU A 319 10.18 -2.85 6.81
C LEU A 319 9.60 -2.57 8.20
N GLY A 320 9.76 -3.45 9.19
CA GLY A 320 9.27 -3.27 10.55
C GLY A 320 7.75 -3.41 10.69
N VAL A 321 7.08 -4.03 9.71
CA VAL A 321 5.63 -4.23 9.72
C VAL A 321 5.28 -5.48 10.51
N GLN A 322 4.36 -5.38 11.44
CA GLN A 322 3.85 -6.53 12.21
C GLN A 322 2.77 -7.26 11.40
N LEU A 323 2.89 -8.60 11.35
CA LEU A 323 1.97 -9.50 10.67
C LEU A 323 1.18 -10.35 11.67
#